data_75616b48790343bec1cecf649ab52096
#
_entry.id   75616b48790343bec1cecf649ab52096
#
_cell.length_a   1.000
_cell.length_b   1.000
_cell.length_c   1.000
_cell.angle_alpha   90.00
_cell.angle_beta   90.00
_cell.angle_gamma   90.00
#
_symmetry.space_group_name_H-M   'P 1'
#
loop_
_entity.id
_entity.type
_entity.pdbx_description
1 polymer ?
#
loop_
_entity_poly.entity_id
_entity_poly.type
_entity_poly.pdbx_seq_one_letter_code
_entity_poly.pdbx_strand_id
1 'polypeptide(L)'
;MKQGKLINRIMMLVLLAAVVVYLAASAWRSFRDPYTFVMSYAYTVDDSLEATGFLVREETVLSGGGTVELLPEEGEKVARGETVALLYQSGEGLERRQELESLTLEREQLEYALERAQTGGDASQLSQQVLDAIADLHASVAAGDLTRLEEEAQKLKSLVYKREYTFSEGEGEGDASAAIQASLDEVEAQISALTAQAAQDTTAVTAGQSGVFSGQTDGFESQLTPDKLETITAAELAQLARQQPEADPNAVGKLITDATWYFVFAAGSEEAQRLHQGSSVTVRFSRDWSGEVDMTVERVGEPEEDGQCAVVLSTDRYLSETTLLRRQTVELVFDSREGIRVPTESIRVVEQTVTDPETEEESQLLTTGVFVLVGQQAEFKPVTVVEQMEEFALVVPADGVSDSEALRAGDQIILSSVELTDGAVILDS
;
A
#
# COMPACT_ATOMS: atom_id res chain seq x y z
N MET A 1 3.21 -76.70 40.02
CA MET A 1 3.03 -75.70 38.88
C MET A 1 1.91 -74.69 39.03
N LYS A 2 1.14 -74.64 40.13
CA LYS A 2 0.06 -73.62 40.33
C LYS A 2 0.53 -72.31 41.03
N GLN A 3 1.58 -72.36 41.87
CA GLN A 3 2.09 -71.18 42.61
C GLN A 3 2.78 -70.12 41.72
N GLY A 4 3.52 -70.51 40.65
CA GLY A 4 4.20 -69.54 39.77
C GLY A 4 3.25 -68.67 38.95
N LYS A 5 2.07 -69.24 38.58
CA LYS A 5 1.04 -68.47 37.88
C LYS A 5 0.34 -67.42 38.73
N LEU A 6 0.24 -67.70 40.05
CA LEU A 6 -0.36 -66.75 41.00
C LEU A 6 0.57 -65.55 41.27
N ILE A 7 1.85 -65.83 41.47
CA ILE A 7 2.90 -64.80 41.66
C ILE A 7 3.00 -63.89 40.45
N ASN A 8 3.00 -64.43 39.23
CA ASN A 8 3.00 -63.60 38.01
C ASN A 8 1.75 -62.73 37.84
N ARG A 9 0.56 -63.25 38.25
CA ARG A 9 -0.67 -62.44 38.25
C ARG A 9 -0.62 -61.30 39.24
N ILE A 10 -0.10 -61.54 40.44
CA ILE A 10 0.06 -60.56 41.50
C ILE A 10 1.06 -59.49 41.08
N MET A 11 2.21 -59.92 40.49
CA MET A 11 3.23 -58.98 39.97
C MET A 11 2.70 -58.10 38.85
N MET A 12 1.88 -58.69 37.94
CA MET A 12 1.25 -57.95 36.84
C MET A 12 0.19 -56.98 37.33
N LEU A 13 -0.57 -57.31 38.40
CA LEU A 13 -1.53 -56.41 39.07
C LEU A 13 -0.84 -55.26 39.78
N VAL A 14 0.28 -55.49 40.46
CA VAL A 14 1.08 -54.43 41.11
C VAL A 14 1.67 -53.50 40.10
N LEU A 15 2.18 -54.03 38.97
CA LEU A 15 2.74 -53.21 37.90
C LEU A 15 1.65 -52.36 37.20
N LEU A 16 0.46 -52.96 36.99
CA LEU A 16 -0.69 -52.22 36.45
C LEU A 16 -1.14 -51.11 37.43
N ALA A 17 -1.21 -51.41 38.71
CA ALA A 17 -1.56 -50.40 39.72
C ALA A 17 -0.52 -49.27 39.77
N ALA A 18 0.76 -49.56 39.70
CA ALA A 18 1.83 -48.56 39.61
C ALA A 18 1.72 -47.68 38.37
N VAL A 19 1.40 -48.25 37.21
CA VAL A 19 1.17 -47.49 35.97
C VAL A 19 -0.09 -46.59 36.11
N VAL A 20 -1.16 -47.12 36.66
CA VAL A 20 -2.39 -46.33 36.88
C VAL A 20 -2.13 -45.17 37.84
N VAL A 21 -1.41 -45.41 38.94
CA VAL A 21 -1.04 -44.36 39.91
C VAL A 21 -0.11 -43.31 39.25
N TYR A 22 0.84 -43.78 38.43
CA TYR A 22 1.71 -42.85 37.66
C TYR A 22 0.92 -41.99 36.65
N LEU A 23 0.02 -42.60 35.91
CA LEU A 23 -0.84 -41.89 34.95
C LEU A 23 -1.80 -40.93 35.67
N ALA A 24 -2.36 -41.34 36.81
CA ALA A 24 -3.21 -40.48 37.63
C ALA A 24 -2.43 -39.31 38.25
N ALA A 25 -1.20 -39.54 38.72
CA ALA A 25 -0.32 -38.49 39.23
C ALA A 25 0.17 -37.56 38.11
N SER A 26 0.47 -38.10 36.91
CA SER A 26 0.84 -37.32 35.72
C SER A 26 -0.33 -36.48 35.23
N ALA A 27 -1.53 -37.05 35.12
CA ALA A 27 -2.75 -36.34 34.79
C ALA A 27 -3.06 -35.23 35.81
N TRP A 28 -2.90 -35.55 37.08
CA TRP A 28 -3.12 -34.56 38.16
C TRP A 28 -2.08 -33.43 38.13
N ARG A 29 -0.83 -33.66 37.74
CA ARG A 29 0.16 -32.63 37.50
C ARG A 29 -0.20 -31.76 36.29
N SER A 30 -0.60 -32.39 35.19
CA SER A 30 -0.99 -31.69 33.95
C SER A 30 -2.24 -30.82 34.12
N PHE A 31 -3.14 -31.18 35.07
CA PHE A 31 -4.28 -30.33 35.44
C PHE A 31 -3.92 -29.24 36.48
N ARG A 32 -2.67 -29.12 36.88
CA ARG A 32 -2.20 -28.21 37.91
C ARG A 32 -1.22 -27.15 37.45
N ASP A 33 -1.01 -26.99 36.13
CA ASP A 33 -0.28 -25.81 35.67
C ASP A 33 -1.20 -24.59 35.83
N PRO A 34 -1.02 -23.83 36.93
CA PRO A 34 -1.88 -22.68 37.19
C PRO A 34 -1.54 -21.49 36.30
N TYR A 35 -0.52 -21.63 35.46
CA TYR A 35 0.03 -20.55 34.63
C TYR A 35 -0.13 -20.84 33.16
N THR A 36 -0.65 -19.84 32.43
CA THR A 36 -0.68 -19.81 30.99
C THR A 36 0.05 -18.54 30.54
N PHE A 37 0.84 -18.64 29.50
CA PHE A 37 1.62 -17.51 28.99
C PHE A 37 1.06 -17.02 27.68
N VAL A 38 0.88 -15.70 27.55
CA VAL A 38 0.41 -15.05 26.34
C VAL A 38 1.39 -13.94 25.97
N MET A 39 1.83 -13.90 24.72
CA MET A 39 2.70 -12.82 24.24
C MET A 39 1.90 -11.53 24.11
N SER A 40 2.45 -10.44 24.62
CA SER A 40 1.93 -9.10 24.36
C SER A 40 2.39 -8.59 23.00
N TYR A 41 1.60 -7.76 22.36
CA TYR A 41 2.01 -7.11 21.10
C TYR A 41 1.43 -5.70 20.99
N ALA A 42 2.15 -4.85 20.28
CA ALA A 42 1.65 -3.53 19.97
C ALA A 42 0.37 -3.65 19.13
N TYR A 43 -0.63 -2.90 19.49
CA TYR A 43 -1.92 -2.91 18.83
C TYR A 43 -2.52 -1.51 18.80
N THR A 44 -3.15 -1.19 17.68
CA THR A 44 -3.85 0.07 17.49
C THR A 44 -5.34 -0.21 17.42
N VAL A 45 -6.12 0.54 18.15
CA VAL A 45 -7.59 0.53 18.09
C VAL A 45 -8.02 1.83 17.46
N ASP A 46 -8.65 1.72 16.30
CA ASP A 46 -9.22 2.86 15.59
C ASP A 46 -10.71 2.97 15.92
N ASP A 47 -11.12 4.16 16.36
CA ASP A 47 -12.53 4.55 16.38
C ASP A 47 -12.86 5.07 14.97
N SER A 48 -13.49 4.23 14.17
CA SER A 48 -13.68 4.49 12.75
C SER A 48 -15.10 4.22 12.27
N LEU A 49 -15.44 4.82 11.13
CA LEU A 49 -16.70 4.64 10.42
C LEU A 49 -16.42 4.18 9.00
N GLU A 50 -16.97 3.06 8.59
CA GLU A 50 -16.96 2.64 7.20
C GLU A 50 -18.01 3.41 6.39
N ALA A 51 -17.57 4.07 5.31
CA ALA A 51 -18.42 4.85 4.44
C ALA A 51 -18.20 4.48 2.97
N THR A 52 -19.29 4.30 2.23
CA THR A 52 -19.25 4.11 0.77
C THR A 52 -19.76 5.39 0.10
N GLY A 53 -18.93 5.96 -0.78
CA GLY A 53 -19.22 7.22 -1.43
C GLY A 53 -18.58 7.36 -2.81
N PHE A 54 -18.58 8.58 -3.30
CA PHE A 54 -18.05 8.94 -4.61
C PHE A 54 -16.95 9.99 -4.48
N LEU A 55 -15.91 9.82 -5.31
CA LEU A 55 -14.92 10.88 -5.53
C LEU A 55 -15.47 11.83 -6.61
N VAL A 56 -15.42 13.11 -6.32
CA VAL A 56 -15.94 14.18 -7.18
C VAL A 56 -14.81 15.17 -7.45
N ARG A 57 -14.68 15.57 -8.70
CA ARG A 57 -13.61 16.46 -9.18
C ARG A 57 -14.20 17.41 -10.21
N GLU A 58 -13.49 18.50 -10.48
CA GLU A 58 -13.76 19.35 -11.64
C GLU A 58 -13.17 18.69 -12.89
N GLU A 59 -14.01 18.00 -13.64
CA GLU A 59 -13.60 17.14 -14.77
C GLU A 59 -14.10 17.70 -16.10
N THR A 60 -13.19 17.82 -17.08
CA THR A 60 -13.53 18.21 -18.46
C THR A 60 -13.22 17.04 -19.38
N VAL A 61 -14.24 16.46 -19.99
CA VAL A 61 -14.08 15.36 -20.96
C VAL A 61 -13.46 15.89 -22.25
N LEU A 62 -12.43 15.18 -22.71
CA LEU A 62 -11.77 15.42 -23.98
C LEU A 62 -12.38 14.53 -25.05
N SER A 63 -12.98 15.13 -26.06
CA SER A 63 -13.64 14.39 -27.14
C SER A 63 -12.69 14.17 -28.32
N GLY A 64 -12.73 12.98 -28.85
CA GLY A 64 -12.07 12.56 -30.09
C GLY A 64 -12.78 11.31 -30.60
N GLY A 65 -12.49 10.84 -31.75
CA GLY A 65 -13.10 9.62 -32.27
C GLY A 65 -12.13 8.85 -33.15
N GLY A 66 -12.27 7.54 -33.22
CA GLY A 66 -11.41 6.68 -34.03
C GLY A 66 -10.32 5.97 -33.22
N THR A 67 -9.21 5.65 -33.89
CA THR A 67 -8.03 5.07 -33.23
C THR A 67 -7.25 6.16 -32.53
N VAL A 68 -7.04 6.01 -31.23
CA VAL A 68 -6.45 7.02 -30.35
C VAL A 68 -5.14 6.51 -29.79
N GLU A 69 -4.10 7.33 -29.83
CA GLU A 69 -2.88 7.19 -29.04
C GLU A 69 -2.88 8.27 -27.96
N LEU A 70 -2.84 7.87 -26.70
CA LEU A 70 -2.68 8.80 -25.57
C LEU A 70 -1.19 9.09 -25.38
N LEU A 71 -0.85 10.36 -25.20
CA LEU A 71 0.54 10.77 -24.97
C LEU A 71 0.90 10.91 -23.50
N PRO A 72 0.05 11.52 -22.62
CA PRO A 72 0.34 11.60 -21.20
C PRO A 72 0.05 10.28 -20.50
N GLU A 73 0.79 10.03 -19.42
CA GLU A 73 0.50 8.95 -18.51
C GLU A 73 -0.70 9.29 -17.61
N GLU A 74 -1.28 8.26 -16.98
CA GLU A 74 -2.36 8.43 -16.00
C GLU A 74 -1.86 9.25 -14.81
N GLY A 75 -2.59 10.30 -14.44
CA GLY A 75 -2.20 11.21 -13.35
C GLY A 75 -1.14 12.26 -13.72
N GLU A 76 -0.69 12.31 -14.96
CA GLU A 76 0.30 13.29 -15.41
C GLU A 76 -0.30 14.70 -15.53
N LYS A 77 0.49 15.69 -15.17
CA LYS A 77 0.13 17.11 -15.29
C LYS A 77 0.39 17.61 -16.69
N VAL A 78 -0.65 18.11 -17.34
CA VAL A 78 -0.62 18.68 -18.69
C VAL A 78 -0.82 20.17 -18.66
N ALA A 79 -0.06 20.88 -19.51
CA ALA A 79 -0.18 22.31 -19.70
C ALA A 79 -1.29 22.63 -20.71
N ARG A 80 -1.84 23.84 -20.61
CA ARG A 80 -2.77 24.34 -21.62
C ARG A 80 -2.11 24.41 -23.01
N GLY A 81 -2.77 23.81 -24.01
CA GLY A 81 -2.29 23.73 -25.39
C GLY A 81 -1.37 22.55 -25.68
N GLU A 82 -1.05 21.76 -24.66
CA GLU A 82 -0.29 20.52 -24.81
C GLU A 82 -1.12 19.46 -25.52
N THR A 83 -0.48 18.64 -26.36
CA THR A 83 -1.15 17.55 -27.06
C THR A 83 -1.31 16.37 -26.13
N VAL A 84 -2.55 15.95 -25.89
CA VAL A 84 -2.89 14.85 -25.00
C VAL A 84 -3.23 13.56 -25.73
N ALA A 85 -3.64 13.67 -26.99
CA ALA A 85 -3.91 12.49 -27.80
C ALA A 85 -3.69 12.78 -29.28
N LEU A 86 -3.34 11.72 -30.03
CA LEU A 86 -3.31 11.70 -31.47
C LEU A 86 -4.42 10.80 -31.99
N LEU A 87 -5.26 11.36 -32.85
CA LEU A 87 -6.35 10.63 -33.50
C LEU A 87 -5.89 10.21 -34.89
N TYR A 88 -5.93 8.92 -35.19
CA TYR A 88 -5.59 8.36 -36.50
C TYR A 88 -6.83 8.17 -37.34
N GLN A 89 -6.78 8.67 -38.55
CA GLN A 89 -7.88 8.56 -39.55
C GLN A 89 -8.05 7.12 -40.06
N SER A 90 -6.99 6.30 -40.00
CA SER A 90 -7.00 4.90 -40.41
C SER A 90 -6.01 4.05 -39.62
N GLY A 91 -6.22 2.72 -39.67
CA GLY A 91 -5.28 1.77 -39.04
C GLY A 91 -3.86 1.85 -39.65
N GLU A 92 -3.72 2.20 -40.92
CA GLU A 92 -2.42 2.40 -41.56
C GLU A 92 -1.64 3.60 -40.94
N GLY A 93 -2.34 4.62 -40.46
CA GLY A 93 -1.72 5.74 -39.73
C GLY A 93 -1.07 5.29 -38.42
N LEU A 94 -1.73 4.40 -37.69
CA LEU A 94 -1.18 3.81 -36.46
C LEU A 94 0.04 2.92 -36.74
N GLU A 95 -0.03 2.09 -37.81
CA GLU A 95 1.09 1.24 -38.21
C GLU A 95 2.32 2.10 -38.59
N ARG A 96 2.12 3.19 -39.36
CA ARG A 96 3.19 4.15 -39.66
C ARG A 96 3.80 4.79 -38.43
N ARG A 97 2.98 5.08 -37.44
CA ARG A 97 3.46 5.64 -36.17
C ARG A 97 4.36 4.65 -35.40
N GLN A 98 3.94 3.39 -35.33
CA GLN A 98 4.72 2.33 -34.68
C GLN A 98 6.05 2.09 -35.47
N GLU A 99 6.01 2.14 -36.77
CA GLU A 99 7.22 2.05 -37.59
C GLU A 99 8.16 3.24 -37.35
N LEU A 100 7.62 4.46 -37.25
CA LEU A 100 8.39 5.67 -36.96
C LEU A 100 9.02 5.61 -35.55
N GLU A 101 8.33 5.09 -34.58
CA GLU A 101 8.86 4.88 -33.23
C GLU A 101 9.99 3.83 -33.21
N SER A 102 9.82 2.73 -33.97
CA SER A 102 10.86 1.70 -34.11
C SER A 102 12.12 2.28 -34.79
N LEU A 103 11.95 3.07 -35.84
CA LEU A 103 13.08 3.73 -36.54
C LEU A 103 13.74 4.81 -35.68
N THR A 104 12.97 5.51 -34.83
CA THR A 104 13.52 6.49 -33.90
C THR A 104 14.42 5.81 -32.88
N LEU A 105 13.97 4.67 -32.34
CA LEU A 105 14.76 3.86 -31.42
C LEU A 105 16.02 3.30 -32.11
N GLU A 106 15.91 2.86 -33.37
CA GLU A 106 17.06 2.39 -34.14
C GLU A 106 18.07 3.53 -34.40
N ARG A 107 17.61 4.74 -34.72
CA ARG A 107 18.47 5.93 -34.85
C ARG A 107 19.25 6.18 -33.53
N GLU A 108 18.58 6.23 -32.40
CA GLU A 108 19.24 6.44 -31.10
C GLU A 108 20.30 5.37 -30.81
N GLN A 109 20.03 4.12 -31.17
CA GLN A 109 21.00 3.03 -31.04
C GLN A 109 22.22 3.23 -31.98
N LEU A 110 22.01 3.64 -33.20
CA LEU A 110 23.08 3.91 -34.16
C LEU A 110 23.90 5.14 -33.76
N GLU A 111 23.27 6.23 -33.31
CA GLU A 111 23.94 7.40 -32.72
C GLU A 111 24.87 7.01 -31.58
N TYR A 112 24.33 6.22 -30.64
CA TYR A 112 25.12 5.71 -29.50
C TYR A 112 26.28 4.81 -29.97
N ALA A 113 26.05 3.93 -30.96
CA ALA A 113 27.09 3.08 -31.52
C ALA A 113 28.18 3.90 -32.22
N LEU A 114 27.79 4.96 -32.92
CA LEU A 114 28.71 5.88 -33.61
C LEU A 114 29.60 6.63 -32.60
N GLU A 115 29.00 7.20 -31.58
CA GLU A 115 29.75 7.88 -30.50
C GLU A 115 30.77 6.94 -29.85
N ARG A 116 30.37 5.69 -29.59
CA ARG A 116 31.27 4.68 -29.03
C ARG A 116 32.33 4.17 -30.00
N ALA A 117 32.03 4.10 -31.33
CA ALA A 117 33.01 3.73 -32.34
C ALA A 117 34.13 4.76 -32.47
N GLN A 118 33.83 6.05 -32.28
CA GLN A 118 34.80 7.14 -32.30
C GLN A 118 35.76 7.14 -31.07
N THR A 119 35.36 6.56 -29.97
CA THR A 119 36.16 6.51 -28.73
C THR A 119 37.15 5.36 -28.66
N GLY A 120 37.27 4.51 -29.69
CA GLY A 120 38.23 3.43 -29.83
C GLY A 120 38.16 2.37 -28.73
N GLY A 121 37.82 1.15 -29.07
CA GLY A 121 37.78 0.04 -28.10
C GLY A 121 38.35 -1.24 -28.68
N ASP A 122 39.17 -1.96 -27.94
CA ASP A 122 39.70 -3.27 -28.30
C ASP A 122 38.55 -4.28 -28.42
N ALA A 123 38.52 -5.08 -29.49
CA ALA A 123 37.46 -6.06 -29.77
C ALA A 123 37.27 -7.08 -28.61
N SER A 124 38.34 -7.37 -27.87
CA SER A 124 38.25 -8.24 -26.69
C SER A 124 37.55 -7.56 -25.49
N GLN A 125 37.76 -6.27 -25.28
CA GLN A 125 37.03 -5.48 -24.30
C GLN A 125 35.55 -5.36 -24.64
N LEU A 126 35.23 -5.20 -25.91
CA LEU A 126 33.86 -5.11 -26.39
C LEU A 126 33.07 -6.41 -26.14
N SER A 127 33.71 -7.57 -26.39
CA SER A 127 33.12 -8.86 -26.11
C SER A 127 32.86 -9.04 -24.61
N GLN A 128 33.77 -8.57 -23.76
CA GLN A 128 33.59 -8.60 -22.30
C GLN A 128 32.44 -7.67 -21.87
N GLN A 129 32.38 -6.46 -22.41
CA GLN A 129 31.27 -5.53 -22.12
C GLN A 129 29.89 -6.05 -22.52
N VAL A 130 29.79 -6.82 -23.63
CA VAL A 130 28.55 -7.49 -24.02
C VAL A 130 28.17 -8.56 -22.99
N LEU A 131 29.13 -9.38 -22.52
CA LEU A 131 28.86 -10.39 -21.52
C LEU A 131 28.45 -9.78 -20.17
N ASP A 132 29.10 -8.70 -19.77
CA ASP A 132 28.78 -7.98 -18.54
C ASP A 132 27.35 -7.37 -18.63
N ALA A 133 26.99 -6.75 -19.78
CA ALA A 133 25.66 -6.21 -19.98
C ALA A 133 24.55 -7.28 -20.01
N ILE A 134 24.84 -8.49 -20.52
CA ILE A 134 23.92 -9.64 -20.45
C ILE A 134 23.74 -10.07 -19.00
N ALA A 135 24.83 -10.12 -18.22
CA ALA A 135 24.79 -10.50 -16.83
C ALA A 135 23.99 -9.49 -15.98
N ASP A 136 24.19 -8.19 -16.22
CA ASP A 136 23.44 -7.12 -15.56
C ASP A 136 21.93 -7.22 -15.85
N LEU A 137 21.56 -7.35 -17.12
CA LEU A 137 20.18 -7.53 -17.54
C LEU A 137 19.53 -8.78 -16.90
N HIS A 138 20.27 -9.88 -16.88
CA HIS A 138 19.78 -11.12 -16.25
C HIS A 138 19.62 -10.95 -14.74
N ALA A 139 20.51 -10.23 -14.08
CA ALA A 139 20.44 -9.96 -12.64
C ALA A 139 19.23 -9.07 -12.29
N SER A 140 18.97 -8.02 -13.09
CA SER A 140 17.80 -7.14 -12.91
C SER A 140 16.48 -7.90 -13.08
N VAL A 141 16.37 -8.73 -14.12
CA VAL A 141 15.19 -9.57 -14.35
C VAL A 141 15.01 -10.59 -13.23
N ALA A 142 16.09 -11.23 -12.76
CA ALA A 142 16.03 -12.21 -11.66
C ALA A 142 15.66 -11.57 -10.31
N ALA A 143 16.04 -10.30 -10.09
CA ALA A 143 15.67 -9.51 -8.93
C ALA A 143 14.23 -8.95 -9.01
N GLY A 144 13.57 -9.03 -10.18
CA GLY A 144 12.27 -8.42 -10.43
C GLY A 144 12.30 -6.90 -10.54
N ASP A 145 13.49 -6.31 -10.66
CA ASP A 145 13.64 -4.87 -10.89
C ASP A 145 13.53 -4.59 -12.40
N LEU A 146 12.34 -4.17 -12.82
CA LEU A 146 12.04 -3.83 -14.21
C LEU A 146 12.23 -2.34 -14.52
N THR A 147 12.57 -1.52 -13.54
CA THR A 147 12.65 -0.05 -13.69
C THR A 147 13.78 0.39 -14.64
N ARG A 148 14.84 -0.42 -14.76
CA ARG A 148 16.00 -0.15 -15.60
C ARG A 148 16.11 -1.06 -16.83
N LEU A 149 15.09 -1.89 -17.06
CA LEU A 149 15.12 -2.94 -18.09
C LEU A 149 15.31 -2.36 -19.49
N GLU A 150 14.66 -1.25 -19.79
CA GLU A 150 14.75 -0.58 -21.10
C GLU A 150 16.14 0.02 -21.34
N GLU A 151 16.69 0.72 -20.37
CA GLU A 151 18.05 1.28 -20.40
C GLU A 151 19.11 0.18 -20.61
N GLU A 152 19.00 -0.91 -19.85
CA GLU A 152 19.92 -2.05 -19.93
C GLU A 152 19.80 -2.79 -21.29
N ALA A 153 18.58 -2.93 -21.81
CA ALA A 153 18.34 -3.52 -23.12
C ALA A 153 18.90 -2.64 -24.25
N GLN A 154 18.75 -1.34 -24.18
CA GLN A 154 19.34 -0.39 -25.13
C GLN A 154 20.87 -0.43 -25.09
N LYS A 155 21.45 -0.44 -23.89
CA LYS A 155 22.90 -0.58 -23.70
C LYS A 155 23.42 -1.87 -24.32
N LEU A 156 22.74 -2.99 -24.11
CA LEU A 156 23.12 -4.28 -24.70
C LEU A 156 23.01 -4.25 -26.22
N LYS A 157 21.90 -3.73 -26.78
CA LYS A 157 21.73 -3.59 -28.22
C LYS A 157 22.84 -2.75 -28.84
N SER A 158 23.18 -1.60 -28.29
CA SER A 158 24.24 -0.72 -28.79
C SER A 158 25.62 -1.41 -28.80
N LEU A 159 25.91 -2.22 -27.75
CA LEU A 159 27.15 -3.00 -27.67
C LEU A 159 27.18 -4.12 -28.70
N VAL A 160 26.05 -4.77 -28.98
CA VAL A 160 25.92 -5.79 -30.04
C VAL A 160 26.13 -5.17 -31.42
N TYR A 161 25.51 -4.03 -31.74
CA TYR A 161 25.72 -3.31 -32.99
C TYR A 161 27.19 -2.91 -33.16
N LYS A 162 27.80 -2.30 -32.14
CA LYS A 162 29.22 -1.95 -32.17
C LYS A 162 30.11 -3.17 -32.47
N ARG A 163 29.79 -4.32 -31.83
CA ARG A 163 30.51 -5.58 -32.06
C ARG A 163 30.36 -6.08 -33.49
N GLU A 164 29.14 -6.08 -34.05
CA GLU A 164 28.83 -6.53 -35.39
C GLU A 164 29.62 -5.71 -36.44
N TYR A 165 29.61 -4.39 -36.32
CA TYR A 165 30.36 -3.50 -37.23
C TYR A 165 31.88 -3.61 -37.05
N THR A 166 32.37 -3.92 -35.84
CA THR A 166 33.81 -4.11 -35.57
C THR A 166 34.34 -5.44 -36.11
N PHE A 167 33.51 -6.48 -36.21
CA PHE A 167 33.90 -7.82 -36.69
C PHE A 167 33.59 -8.06 -38.17
N SER A 168 32.66 -7.32 -38.78
CA SER A 168 32.34 -7.49 -40.19
C SER A 168 33.44 -6.96 -41.14
N GLU A 169 34.39 -6.17 -40.61
CA GLU A 169 35.46 -5.59 -41.41
C GLU A 169 36.82 -6.01 -40.85
N GLY A 170 37.44 -6.93 -41.57
CA GLY A 170 38.80 -7.41 -41.29
C GLY A 170 39.94 -6.42 -41.66
N GLU A 171 39.67 -5.18 -42.08
CA GLU A 171 40.70 -4.20 -42.48
C GLU A 171 40.22 -2.75 -42.30
N GLY A 172 40.50 -2.11 -41.15
CA GLY A 172 40.55 -0.64 -41.01
C GLY A 172 39.51 0.00 -40.06
N GLU A 173 39.98 0.62 -38.98
CA GLU A 173 39.18 1.37 -37.97
C GLU A 173 38.35 2.54 -38.54
N GLY A 174 38.60 2.98 -39.79
CA GLY A 174 37.86 4.07 -40.42
C GLY A 174 36.56 3.66 -41.13
N ASP A 175 36.41 2.38 -41.44
CA ASP A 175 35.29 1.90 -42.28
C ASP A 175 34.03 1.56 -41.47
N ALA A 176 34.20 1.11 -40.22
CA ALA A 176 33.09 0.80 -39.32
C ALA A 176 32.27 2.04 -38.96
N SER A 177 32.92 3.15 -38.64
CA SER A 177 32.26 4.45 -38.41
C SER A 177 31.51 4.96 -39.60
N ALA A 178 32.08 4.77 -40.80
CA ALA A 178 31.45 5.18 -42.05
C ALA A 178 30.21 4.32 -42.39
N ALA A 179 30.25 3.02 -42.09
CA ALA A 179 29.12 2.12 -42.26
C ALA A 179 27.96 2.47 -41.30
N ILE A 180 28.26 2.72 -39.99
CA ILE A 180 27.25 3.16 -39.03
C ILE A 180 26.63 4.50 -39.45
N GLN A 181 27.46 5.46 -39.92
CA GLN A 181 26.99 6.75 -40.42
C GLN A 181 26.06 6.59 -41.65
N ALA A 182 26.39 5.71 -42.60
CA ALA A 182 25.53 5.43 -43.74
C ALA A 182 24.18 4.82 -43.32
N SER A 183 24.16 3.91 -42.34
CA SER A 183 22.93 3.37 -41.80
C SER A 183 22.11 4.44 -41.07
N LEU A 184 22.77 5.33 -40.33
CA LEU A 184 22.13 6.47 -39.67
C LEU A 184 21.45 7.40 -40.67
N ASP A 185 22.16 7.78 -41.74
CA ASP A 185 21.62 8.63 -42.80
C ASP A 185 20.41 7.99 -43.51
N GLU A 186 20.40 6.66 -43.67
CA GLU A 186 19.27 5.92 -44.24
C GLU A 186 18.06 5.93 -43.32
N VAL A 187 18.25 5.63 -42.00
CA VAL A 187 17.19 5.65 -41.00
C VAL A 187 16.62 7.06 -40.84
N GLU A 188 17.46 8.10 -40.82
CA GLU A 188 17.00 9.50 -40.78
C GLU A 188 16.16 9.89 -42.00
N ALA A 189 16.54 9.43 -43.19
CA ALA A 189 15.76 9.65 -44.40
C ALA A 189 14.39 8.95 -44.32
N GLN A 190 14.32 7.72 -43.80
CA GLN A 190 13.08 6.99 -43.60
C GLN A 190 12.19 7.69 -42.56
N ILE A 191 12.75 8.10 -41.41
CA ILE A 191 12.04 8.87 -40.39
C ILE A 191 11.45 10.16 -40.99
N SER A 192 12.25 10.91 -41.77
CA SER A 192 11.80 12.14 -42.40
C SER A 192 10.62 11.90 -43.36
N ALA A 193 10.70 10.87 -44.19
CA ALA A 193 9.64 10.51 -45.11
C ALA A 193 8.35 10.08 -44.42
N LEU A 194 8.44 9.22 -43.39
CA LEU A 194 7.29 8.75 -42.61
C LEU A 194 6.68 9.88 -41.78
N THR A 195 7.50 10.78 -41.22
CA THR A 195 7.01 11.95 -40.47
C THR A 195 6.16 12.85 -41.32
N ALA A 196 6.61 13.11 -42.57
CA ALA A 196 5.87 13.93 -43.54
C ALA A 196 4.49 13.30 -43.91
N GLN A 197 4.42 11.96 -43.96
CA GLN A 197 3.18 11.24 -44.23
C GLN A 197 2.29 11.22 -42.94
N ALA A 198 2.85 10.92 -41.78
CA ALA A 198 2.13 10.86 -40.53
C ALA A 198 1.45 12.19 -40.16
N ALA A 199 2.05 13.32 -40.49
CA ALA A 199 1.47 14.65 -40.30
C ALA A 199 0.12 14.87 -41.00
N GLN A 200 -0.20 14.07 -42.03
CA GLN A 200 -1.47 14.14 -42.75
C GLN A 200 -2.52 13.16 -42.22
N ASP A 201 -2.09 12.15 -41.50
CA ASP A 201 -2.94 11.06 -41.03
C ASP A 201 -3.47 11.27 -39.62
N THR A 202 -2.92 12.24 -38.89
CA THR A 202 -3.21 12.45 -37.47
C THR A 202 -3.87 13.81 -37.22
N THR A 203 -4.78 13.81 -36.24
CA THR A 203 -5.35 15.03 -35.68
C THR A 203 -5.00 15.08 -34.18
N ALA A 204 -4.35 16.16 -33.79
CA ALA A 204 -3.98 16.33 -32.40
C ALA A 204 -5.19 16.82 -31.54
N VAL A 205 -5.41 16.16 -30.42
CA VAL A 205 -6.29 16.66 -29.35
C VAL A 205 -5.43 17.39 -28.33
N THR A 206 -5.72 18.66 -28.11
CA THR A 206 -4.94 19.49 -27.19
C THR A 206 -5.73 19.80 -25.93
N ALA A 207 -5.03 19.95 -24.81
CA ALA A 207 -5.61 20.37 -23.55
C ALA A 207 -6.11 21.83 -23.63
N GLY A 208 -7.39 22.06 -23.43
CA GLY A 208 -7.97 23.41 -23.42
C GLY A 208 -7.56 24.24 -22.21
N GLN A 209 -7.22 23.57 -21.12
CA GLN A 209 -6.78 24.13 -19.84
C GLN A 209 -5.65 23.26 -19.30
N SER A 210 -4.88 23.75 -18.31
CA SER A 210 -3.94 22.95 -17.56
C SER A 210 -4.71 22.08 -16.55
N GLY A 211 -4.23 20.88 -16.30
CA GLY A 211 -4.86 19.95 -15.36
C GLY A 211 -4.09 18.65 -15.21
N VAL A 212 -4.67 17.69 -14.50
CA VAL A 212 -4.20 16.32 -14.39
C VAL A 212 -4.97 15.47 -15.42
N PHE A 213 -4.25 14.72 -16.24
CA PHE A 213 -4.85 13.87 -17.26
C PHE A 213 -5.31 12.53 -16.68
N SER A 214 -6.45 12.06 -17.15
CA SER A 214 -6.91 10.68 -16.96
C SER A 214 -7.44 10.12 -18.27
N GLY A 215 -6.92 8.95 -18.65
CA GLY A 215 -7.32 8.26 -19.88
C GLY A 215 -8.68 7.56 -19.78
N GLN A 216 -9.32 7.56 -18.60
CA GLN A 216 -10.57 6.86 -18.38
C GLN A 216 -11.72 7.82 -18.06
N THR A 217 -12.87 7.58 -18.70
CA THR A 217 -14.14 8.24 -18.40
C THR A 217 -15.16 7.18 -17.93
N ASP A 218 -16.02 7.55 -17.01
CA ASP A 218 -16.99 6.63 -16.39
C ASP A 218 -18.45 7.06 -16.54
N GLY A 219 -18.69 8.21 -17.20
CA GLY A 219 -20.02 8.79 -17.43
C GLY A 219 -20.60 9.55 -16.25
N PHE A 220 -19.90 9.62 -15.12
CA PHE A 220 -20.29 10.46 -13.98
C PHE A 220 -19.77 11.89 -14.06
N GLU A 221 -18.89 12.23 -14.99
CA GLU A 221 -18.20 13.52 -15.09
C GLU A 221 -19.17 14.71 -15.16
N SER A 222 -20.32 14.54 -15.81
CA SER A 222 -21.35 15.58 -15.90
C SER A 222 -22.38 15.51 -14.77
N GLN A 223 -22.44 14.41 -14.04
CA GLN A 223 -23.44 14.19 -12.99
C GLN A 223 -22.90 14.53 -11.60
N LEU A 224 -21.61 14.27 -11.37
CA LEU A 224 -20.90 14.52 -10.11
C LEU A 224 -19.88 15.65 -10.31
N THR A 225 -20.37 16.88 -10.19
CA THR A 225 -19.54 18.08 -10.28
C THR A 225 -19.44 18.76 -8.91
N PRO A 226 -18.36 19.51 -8.61
CA PRO A 226 -18.22 20.23 -7.35
C PRO A 226 -19.41 21.15 -7.03
N ASP A 227 -19.98 21.84 -8.02
CA ASP A 227 -21.14 22.71 -7.85
C ASP A 227 -22.36 21.98 -7.28
N LYS A 228 -22.56 20.71 -7.66
CA LYS A 228 -23.68 19.92 -7.14
C LYS A 228 -23.52 19.53 -5.68
N LEU A 229 -22.29 19.50 -5.16
CA LEU A 229 -22.02 19.10 -3.78
C LEU A 229 -22.60 20.10 -2.76
N GLU A 230 -22.86 21.35 -3.17
CA GLU A 230 -23.51 22.32 -2.31
C GLU A 230 -24.92 21.91 -1.89
N THR A 231 -25.63 21.19 -2.76
CA THR A 231 -27.04 20.83 -2.58
C THR A 231 -27.33 19.35 -2.59
N ILE A 232 -26.33 18.50 -2.87
CA ILE A 232 -26.53 17.06 -3.00
C ILE A 232 -27.13 16.45 -1.73
N THR A 233 -28.06 15.52 -1.90
CA THR A 233 -28.80 14.85 -0.84
C THR A 233 -28.38 13.38 -0.70
N ALA A 234 -28.66 12.76 0.44
CA ALA A 234 -28.39 11.35 0.65
C ALA A 234 -29.21 10.45 -0.30
N ALA A 235 -30.45 10.85 -0.57
CA ALA A 235 -31.33 10.15 -1.53
C ALA A 235 -30.76 10.19 -2.96
N GLU A 236 -30.21 11.33 -3.40
CA GLU A 236 -29.55 11.45 -4.71
C GLU A 236 -28.30 10.58 -4.79
N LEU A 237 -27.48 10.53 -3.73
CA LEU A 237 -26.32 9.62 -3.66
C LEU A 237 -26.74 8.16 -3.77
N ALA A 238 -27.79 7.76 -3.06
CA ALA A 238 -28.34 6.42 -3.15
C ALA A 238 -28.88 6.10 -4.57
N GLN A 239 -29.42 7.09 -5.28
CA GLN A 239 -29.85 6.94 -6.66
C GLN A 239 -28.63 6.79 -7.60
N LEU A 240 -27.61 7.63 -7.47
CA LEU A 240 -26.38 7.55 -8.26
C LEU A 240 -25.66 6.21 -8.05
N ALA A 241 -25.68 5.67 -6.82
CA ALA A 241 -25.08 4.38 -6.50
C ALA A 241 -25.72 3.18 -7.23
N ARG A 242 -26.94 3.34 -7.74
CA ARG A 242 -27.66 2.32 -8.53
C ARG A 242 -27.49 2.49 -10.03
N GLN A 243 -26.93 3.61 -10.46
CA GLN A 243 -26.71 3.90 -11.86
C GLN A 243 -25.41 3.26 -12.34
N GLN A 244 -25.38 2.92 -13.61
CA GLN A 244 -24.18 2.52 -14.36
C GLN A 244 -24.19 3.35 -15.64
N PRO A 245 -23.77 4.63 -15.56
CA PRO A 245 -23.74 5.48 -16.73
C PRO A 245 -22.73 4.93 -17.75
N GLU A 246 -23.05 5.11 -19.01
CA GLU A 246 -22.15 4.77 -20.10
C GLU A 246 -21.17 5.94 -20.32
N ALA A 247 -19.88 5.64 -20.41
CA ALA A 247 -18.90 6.62 -20.83
C ALA A 247 -19.15 7.05 -22.27
N ASP A 248 -18.80 8.28 -22.61
CA ASP A 248 -18.86 8.75 -24.01
C ASP A 248 -17.89 7.91 -24.87
N PRO A 249 -18.40 7.16 -25.86
CA PRO A 249 -17.56 6.32 -26.71
C PRO A 249 -16.57 7.13 -27.57
N ASN A 250 -16.76 8.45 -27.69
CA ASN A 250 -15.85 9.35 -28.37
C ASN A 250 -14.89 10.08 -27.41
N ALA A 251 -14.95 9.82 -26.12
CA ALA A 251 -14.01 10.40 -25.17
C ALA A 251 -12.63 9.76 -25.35
N VAL A 252 -11.60 10.59 -25.37
CA VAL A 252 -10.20 10.17 -25.37
C VAL A 252 -9.58 10.22 -23.96
N GLY A 253 -10.34 10.75 -23.02
CA GLY A 253 -9.95 10.93 -21.63
C GLY A 253 -10.60 12.17 -21.04
N LYS A 254 -10.12 12.60 -19.91
CA LYS A 254 -10.56 13.80 -19.20
C LYS A 254 -9.40 14.55 -18.57
N LEU A 255 -9.62 15.84 -18.36
CA LEU A 255 -8.73 16.70 -17.56
C LEU A 255 -9.40 17.03 -16.25
N ILE A 256 -8.69 16.87 -15.16
CA ILE A 256 -9.07 17.33 -13.83
C ILE A 256 -8.42 18.69 -13.66
N THR A 257 -9.23 19.74 -13.62
CA THR A 257 -8.76 21.13 -13.76
C THR A 257 -8.58 21.87 -12.45
N ASP A 258 -9.10 21.32 -11.33
CA ASP A 258 -8.85 21.80 -9.98
C ASP A 258 -8.03 20.79 -9.20
N ALA A 259 -7.15 21.27 -8.33
CA ALA A 259 -6.37 20.44 -7.42
C ALA A 259 -7.24 19.83 -6.31
N THR A 260 -8.31 20.53 -5.93
CA THR A 260 -9.25 20.10 -4.91
C THR A 260 -10.16 19.01 -5.44
N TRP A 261 -10.25 17.94 -4.70
CA TRP A 261 -11.22 16.88 -4.95
C TRP A 261 -11.99 16.53 -3.68
N TYR A 262 -13.12 15.92 -3.85
CA TYR A 262 -14.09 15.69 -2.80
C TYR A 262 -14.42 14.21 -2.69
N PHE A 263 -14.75 13.79 -1.47
CA PHE A 263 -15.39 12.51 -1.20
C PHE A 263 -16.76 12.79 -0.60
N VAL A 264 -17.81 12.29 -1.26
CA VAL A 264 -19.18 12.49 -0.84
C VAL A 264 -19.86 11.17 -0.55
N PHE A 265 -20.52 11.06 0.61
CA PHE A 265 -21.18 9.85 1.06
C PHE A 265 -22.42 10.16 1.90
N ALA A 266 -23.25 9.13 2.11
CA ALA A 266 -24.37 9.20 3.03
C ALA A 266 -24.00 8.55 4.36
N ALA A 267 -24.27 9.23 5.47
CA ALA A 267 -24.07 8.74 6.83
C ALA A 267 -25.37 8.84 7.64
N GLY A 268 -25.52 7.97 8.62
CA GLY A 268 -26.60 8.09 9.59
C GLY A 268 -26.47 9.38 10.42
N SER A 269 -27.58 9.92 10.91
CA SER A 269 -27.58 11.20 11.64
C SER A 269 -26.72 11.17 12.91
N GLU A 270 -26.61 10.03 13.59
CA GLU A 270 -25.74 9.87 14.77
C GLU A 270 -24.26 9.92 14.37
N GLU A 271 -23.89 9.27 13.29
CA GLU A 271 -22.54 9.24 12.74
C GLU A 271 -22.15 10.61 12.17
N ALA A 272 -23.07 11.26 11.45
CA ALA A 272 -22.89 12.59 10.89
C ALA A 272 -22.66 13.68 11.95
N GLN A 273 -23.23 13.53 13.16
CA GLN A 273 -23.00 14.44 14.28
C GLN A 273 -21.57 14.44 14.80
N ARG A 274 -20.80 13.39 14.53
CA ARG A 274 -19.37 13.32 14.88
C ARG A 274 -18.50 14.15 13.94
N LEU A 275 -19.01 14.48 12.77
CA LEU A 275 -18.33 15.26 11.74
C LEU A 275 -18.74 16.73 11.85
N HIS A 276 -17.78 17.60 12.13
CA HIS A 276 -18.04 19.03 12.29
C HIS A 276 -17.45 19.76 11.09
N GLN A 277 -18.25 20.63 10.49
CA GLN A 277 -17.78 21.46 9.38
C GLN A 277 -16.50 22.22 9.74
N GLY A 278 -15.49 22.14 8.87
CA GLY A 278 -14.16 22.71 9.07
C GLY A 278 -13.19 21.84 9.89
N SER A 279 -13.64 20.71 10.46
CA SER A 279 -12.72 19.76 11.10
C SER A 279 -12.01 18.88 10.07
N SER A 280 -10.87 18.32 10.46
CA SER A 280 -10.16 17.32 9.68
C SER A 280 -10.53 15.92 10.14
N VAL A 281 -10.64 14.98 9.21
CA VAL A 281 -10.81 13.55 9.44
C VAL A 281 -9.86 12.77 8.54
N THR A 282 -9.21 11.74 9.08
CA THR A 282 -8.35 10.86 8.30
C THR A 282 -9.21 9.83 7.57
N VAL A 283 -9.06 9.77 6.25
CA VAL A 283 -9.78 8.84 5.37
C VAL A 283 -8.80 7.81 4.85
N ARG A 284 -9.05 6.55 5.18
CA ARG A 284 -8.23 5.40 4.78
C ARG A 284 -8.89 4.66 3.63
N PHE A 285 -8.16 4.56 2.52
CA PHE A 285 -8.53 3.78 1.35
C PHE A 285 -7.79 2.45 1.40
N SER A 286 -8.45 1.35 1.08
CA SER A 286 -7.86 0.02 1.22
C SER A 286 -8.02 -0.89 0.00
N ARG A 287 -8.74 -0.44 -1.04
CA ARG A 287 -9.11 -1.31 -2.14
C ARG A 287 -8.31 -1.05 -3.42
N ASP A 288 -8.68 -0.03 -4.18
CA ASP A 288 -8.06 0.24 -5.49
C ASP A 288 -6.83 1.14 -5.35
N TRP A 289 -6.76 1.86 -4.27
CA TRP A 289 -5.61 2.63 -3.80
C TRP A 289 -5.47 2.42 -2.30
N SER A 290 -4.27 2.09 -1.83
CA SER A 290 -3.99 1.90 -0.41
C SER A 290 -3.25 3.12 0.13
N GLY A 291 -3.97 4.01 0.80
CA GLY A 291 -3.42 5.23 1.35
C GLY A 291 -4.34 5.86 2.37
N GLU A 292 -3.75 6.75 3.17
CA GLU A 292 -4.46 7.59 4.13
C GLU A 292 -4.33 9.04 3.70
N VAL A 293 -5.43 9.77 3.79
CA VAL A 293 -5.46 11.19 3.46
C VAL A 293 -6.32 11.95 4.47
N ASP A 294 -5.78 13.05 4.98
CA ASP A 294 -6.55 13.98 5.79
C ASP A 294 -7.45 14.80 4.89
N MET A 295 -8.73 14.74 5.16
CA MET A 295 -9.74 15.50 4.45
C MET A 295 -10.47 16.46 5.41
N THR A 296 -10.83 17.62 4.89
CA THR A 296 -11.62 18.61 5.62
C THR A 296 -13.10 18.34 5.42
N VAL A 297 -13.89 18.42 6.47
CA VAL A 297 -15.34 18.36 6.40
C VAL A 297 -15.88 19.68 5.85
N GLU A 298 -16.28 19.70 4.58
CA GLU A 298 -16.84 20.89 3.93
C GLU A 298 -18.30 21.11 4.29
N ARG A 299 -19.08 20.04 4.30
CA ARG A 299 -20.51 20.10 4.58
C ARG A 299 -21.03 18.83 5.25
N VAL A 300 -21.88 19.02 6.22
CA VAL A 300 -22.77 17.99 6.77
C VAL A 300 -24.20 18.44 6.49
N GLY A 301 -24.92 17.68 5.66
CA GLY A 301 -26.30 17.97 5.30
C GLY A 301 -27.26 17.76 6.46
N GLU A 302 -28.48 18.33 6.33
CA GLU A 302 -29.55 18.03 7.28
C GLU A 302 -30.04 16.59 7.14
N PRO A 303 -30.50 15.96 8.24
CA PRO A 303 -31.08 14.62 8.16
C PRO A 303 -32.34 14.60 7.27
N GLU A 304 -32.38 13.65 6.33
CA GLU A 304 -33.53 13.40 5.48
C GLU A 304 -34.57 12.52 6.22
N GLU A 305 -35.69 12.19 5.56
CA GLU A 305 -36.80 11.42 6.17
C GLU A 305 -36.38 10.04 6.66
N ASP A 306 -35.35 9.44 6.01
CA ASP A 306 -34.76 8.15 6.38
C ASP A 306 -33.64 8.27 7.43
N GLY A 307 -33.37 9.47 7.92
CA GLY A 307 -32.33 9.75 8.90
C GLY A 307 -30.90 9.76 8.32
N GLN A 308 -30.74 9.78 6.99
CA GLN A 308 -29.44 9.87 6.35
C GLN A 308 -29.08 11.36 6.09
N CYS A 309 -27.80 11.67 6.17
CA CYS A 309 -27.21 12.97 5.88
C CYS A 309 -26.18 12.83 4.76
N ALA A 310 -26.16 13.72 3.79
CA ALA A 310 -25.07 13.80 2.83
C ALA A 310 -23.88 14.53 3.47
N VAL A 311 -22.71 13.91 3.46
CA VAL A 311 -21.47 14.47 3.98
C VAL A 311 -20.51 14.67 2.84
N VAL A 312 -19.85 15.84 2.81
CA VAL A 312 -18.85 16.22 1.81
C VAL A 312 -17.53 16.49 2.49
N LEU A 313 -16.50 15.79 2.09
CA LEU A 313 -15.11 15.98 2.51
C LEU A 313 -14.30 16.51 1.34
N SER A 314 -13.27 17.29 1.58
CA SER A 314 -12.35 17.84 0.57
C SER A 314 -10.88 17.64 0.92
N THR A 315 -10.04 17.56 -0.10
CA THR A 315 -8.58 17.58 0.01
C THR A 315 -7.96 17.99 -1.32
N ASP A 316 -6.71 18.43 -1.28
CA ASP A 316 -5.88 18.74 -2.46
C ASP A 316 -4.70 17.76 -2.62
N ARG A 317 -4.64 16.72 -1.78
CA ARG A 317 -3.55 15.77 -1.76
C ARG A 317 -3.85 14.54 -2.64
N TYR A 318 -2.83 13.93 -3.18
CA TYR A 318 -2.87 12.65 -3.92
C TYR A 318 -3.82 12.63 -5.12
N LEU A 319 -4.08 13.77 -5.75
CA LEU A 319 -4.97 13.86 -6.91
C LEU A 319 -4.49 12.95 -8.05
N SER A 320 -3.18 12.94 -8.35
CA SER A 320 -2.61 12.16 -9.44
C SER A 320 -2.75 10.63 -9.24
N GLU A 321 -2.73 10.18 -8.00
CA GLU A 321 -2.83 8.76 -7.64
C GLU A 321 -4.28 8.27 -7.58
N THR A 322 -5.22 9.19 -7.47
CA THR A 322 -6.64 8.87 -7.27
C THR A 322 -7.53 9.08 -8.50
N THR A 323 -6.95 9.45 -9.65
CA THR A 323 -7.67 9.81 -10.88
C THR A 323 -8.67 8.72 -11.36
N LEU A 324 -8.30 7.45 -11.21
CA LEU A 324 -9.12 6.30 -11.61
C LEU A 324 -10.23 5.93 -10.61
N LEU A 325 -10.17 6.50 -9.39
CA LEU A 325 -11.15 6.17 -8.37
C LEU A 325 -12.44 6.96 -8.59
N ARG A 326 -13.59 6.30 -8.49
CA ARG A 326 -14.89 6.95 -8.51
C ARG A 326 -15.74 6.57 -7.31
N ARG A 327 -16.20 5.33 -7.24
CA ARG A 327 -16.96 4.84 -6.11
C ARG A 327 -16.06 4.01 -5.21
N GLN A 328 -15.88 4.45 -3.97
CA GLN A 328 -14.99 3.80 -3.01
C GLN A 328 -15.71 3.54 -1.68
N THR A 329 -15.30 2.47 -1.02
CA THR A 329 -15.58 2.26 0.38
C THR A 329 -14.31 2.60 1.14
N VAL A 330 -14.41 3.50 2.09
CA VAL A 330 -13.31 4.03 2.89
C VAL A 330 -13.62 3.90 4.37
N GLU A 331 -12.60 4.00 5.17
CA GLU A 331 -12.70 4.07 6.62
C GLU A 331 -12.35 5.49 7.08
N LEU A 332 -13.29 6.17 7.74
CA LEU A 332 -13.06 7.45 8.38
C LEU A 332 -12.57 7.20 9.80
N VAL A 333 -11.34 7.57 10.09
CA VAL A 333 -10.72 7.38 11.41
C VAL A 333 -10.87 8.66 12.21
N PHE A 334 -11.62 8.60 13.32
CA PHE A 334 -11.86 9.74 14.20
C PHE A 334 -10.82 9.84 15.31
N ASP A 335 -10.42 8.69 15.85
CA ASP A 335 -9.44 8.58 16.91
C ASP A 335 -8.66 7.28 16.74
N SER A 336 -7.39 7.29 17.04
CA SER A 336 -6.52 6.14 16.94
C SER A 336 -5.71 6.03 18.23
N ARG A 337 -5.89 4.93 18.95
CA ARG A 337 -5.24 4.67 20.22
C ARG A 337 -4.25 3.55 20.07
N GLU A 338 -3.01 3.89 20.30
CA GLU A 338 -1.92 2.93 20.28
C GLU A 338 -1.63 2.42 21.70
N GLY A 339 -1.30 1.15 21.81
CA GLY A 339 -0.94 0.56 23.08
C GLY A 339 -0.47 -0.87 22.93
N ILE A 340 -0.42 -1.57 24.05
CA ILE A 340 -0.07 -2.98 24.13
C ILE A 340 -1.34 -3.76 24.41
N ARG A 341 -1.64 -4.71 23.55
CA ARG A 341 -2.77 -5.62 23.75
C ARG A 341 -2.42 -6.66 24.79
N VAL A 342 -3.28 -6.74 25.82
CA VAL A 342 -3.20 -7.71 26.91
C VAL A 342 -4.55 -8.39 27.10
N PRO A 343 -4.62 -9.69 27.47
CA PRO A 343 -5.88 -10.33 27.80
C PRO A 343 -6.52 -9.62 29.00
N THR A 344 -7.83 -9.37 28.95
CA THR A 344 -8.56 -8.73 30.07
C THR A 344 -8.37 -9.50 31.39
N GLU A 345 -8.30 -10.85 31.31
CA GLU A 345 -8.05 -11.72 32.43
C GLU A 345 -6.69 -11.55 33.12
N SER A 346 -5.71 -10.93 32.42
CA SER A 346 -4.35 -10.71 32.96
C SER A 346 -4.26 -9.48 33.86
N ILE A 347 -5.21 -8.57 33.75
CA ILE A 347 -5.17 -7.30 34.49
C ILE A 347 -5.41 -7.59 35.99
N ARG A 348 -4.53 -7.06 36.84
CA ARG A 348 -4.59 -7.18 38.30
C ARG A 348 -4.49 -5.80 38.91
N VAL A 349 -5.11 -5.67 40.07
CA VAL A 349 -4.95 -4.50 40.92
C VAL A 349 -4.19 -4.95 42.16
N VAL A 350 -3.02 -4.38 42.39
CA VAL A 350 -2.12 -4.73 43.47
C VAL A 350 -1.93 -3.51 44.37
N GLU A 351 -1.91 -3.76 45.68
CA GLU A 351 -1.56 -2.73 46.68
C GLU A 351 -0.02 -2.55 46.64
N GLN A 352 0.44 -1.39 46.25
CA GLN A 352 1.86 -1.03 46.34
C GLN A 352 2.08 0.01 47.42
N THR A 353 3.10 -0.19 48.25
CA THR A 353 3.53 0.82 49.19
C THR A 353 4.44 1.81 48.48
N VAL A 354 3.97 3.04 48.31
CA VAL A 354 4.75 4.13 47.69
C VAL A 354 5.22 5.04 48.85
N THR A 355 6.53 5.26 48.90
CA THR A 355 7.11 6.23 49.85
C THR A 355 7.25 7.57 49.14
N ASP A 356 6.64 8.61 49.68
CA ASP A 356 6.78 9.96 49.19
C ASP A 356 8.24 10.43 49.40
N PRO A 357 8.97 10.83 48.31
CA PRO A 357 10.38 11.21 48.43
C PRO A 357 10.61 12.51 49.22
N GLU A 358 9.58 13.33 49.45
CA GLU A 358 9.71 14.59 50.21
C GLU A 358 9.31 14.45 51.67
N THR A 359 8.36 13.56 51.98
CA THR A 359 7.81 13.44 53.33
C THR A 359 8.21 12.16 54.04
N GLU A 360 8.81 11.18 53.35
CA GLU A 360 9.10 9.81 53.87
C GLU A 360 7.82 9.07 54.40
N GLU A 361 6.64 9.55 54.08
CA GLU A 361 5.39 8.86 54.47
C GLU A 361 5.09 7.72 53.50
N GLU A 362 4.82 6.52 54.07
CA GLU A 362 4.39 5.38 53.28
C GLU A 362 2.86 5.45 53.09
N SER A 363 2.46 5.46 51.83
CA SER A 363 1.06 5.38 51.42
C SER A 363 0.80 4.10 50.63
N GLN A 364 -0.33 3.45 50.88
CA GLN A 364 -0.78 2.30 50.07
C GLN A 364 -1.56 2.83 48.87
N LEU A 365 -1.04 2.52 47.66
CA LEU A 365 -1.68 2.88 46.39
C LEU A 365 -2.14 1.61 45.67
N LEU A 366 -3.39 1.60 45.23
CA LEU A 366 -3.90 0.54 44.35
C LEU A 366 -3.40 0.82 42.92
N THR A 367 -2.53 -0.06 42.44
CA THR A 367 -1.93 0.07 41.10
C THR A 367 -2.47 -1.05 40.20
N THR A 368 -2.96 -0.64 39.02
CA THR A 368 -3.37 -1.58 37.97
C THR A 368 -2.15 -2.01 37.16
N GLY A 369 -2.05 -3.30 36.87
CA GLY A 369 -0.93 -3.83 36.09
C GLY A 369 -1.14 -5.25 35.61
N VAL A 370 -0.11 -5.79 34.99
CA VAL A 370 -0.04 -7.17 34.52
C VAL A 370 1.22 -7.83 35.06
N PHE A 371 1.19 -9.15 35.26
CA PHE A 371 2.40 -9.90 35.55
C PHE A 371 3.02 -10.42 34.28
N VAL A 372 4.32 -10.21 34.11
CA VAL A 372 5.12 -10.73 32.99
C VAL A 372 6.16 -11.72 33.49
N LEU A 373 6.55 -12.66 32.67
CA LEU A 373 7.62 -13.60 32.97
C LEU A 373 8.97 -13.00 32.55
N VAL A 374 9.80 -12.67 33.54
CA VAL A 374 11.17 -12.19 33.31
C VAL A 374 12.15 -13.25 33.85
N GLY A 375 12.82 -13.95 32.95
CA GLY A 375 13.62 -15.13 33.34
C GLY A 375 12.73 -16.25 33.86
N GLN A 376 12.71 -16.46 35.20
CA GLN A 376 11.87 -17.46 35.89
C GLN A 376 11.05 -16.81 37.00
N GLN A 377 10.84 -15.51 36.96
CA GLN A 377 10.10 -14.78 37.99
C GLN A 377 8.94 -14.00 37.38
N ALA A 378 7.86 -13.89 38.14
CA ALA A 378 6.77 -12.99 37.79
C ALA A 378 7.15 -11.57 38.22
N GLU A 379 7.14 -10.63 37.29
CA GLU A 379 7.39 -9.21 37.52
C GLU A 379 6.11 -8.43 37.29
N PHE A 380 5.72 -7.60 38.24
CA PHE A 380 4.54 -6.76 38.09
C PHE A 380 4.88 -5.52 37.28
N LYS A 381 4.19 -5.32 36.16
CA LYS A 381 4.33 -4.16 35.26
C LYS A 381 3.10 -3.26 35.41
N PRO A 382 3.26 -2.07 36.02
CA PRO A 382 2.17 -1.10 36.14
C PRO A 382 1.73 -0.60 34.77
N VAL A 383 0.40 -0.58 34.54
CA VAL A 383 -0.19 -0.12 33.29
C VAL A 383 -1.43 0.75 33.54
N THR A 384 -1.70 1.63 32.58
CA THR A 384 -2.95 2.38 32.47
C THR A 384 -3.79 1.75 31.36
N VAL A 385 -5.04 1.41 31.67
CA VAL A 385 -5.97 0.88 30.65
C VAL A 385 -6.47 2.05 29.81
N VAL A 386 -6.17 2.03 28.51
CA VAL A 386 -6.62 3.02 27.54
C VAL A 386 -8.01 2.67 27.03
N GLU A 387 -8.22 1.38 26.73
CA GLU A 387 -9.49 0.87 26.25
C GLU A 387 -9.67 -0.58 26.70
N GLN A 388 -10.89 -0.94 27.07
CA GLN A 388 -11.22 -2.29 27.50
C GLN A 388 -12.27 -2.89 26.58
N MET A 389 -11.94 -4.05 26.03
CA MET A 389 -12.81 -4.87 25.19
C MET A 389 -13.21 -6.16 25.92
N GLU A 390 -14.05 -6.97 25.31
CA GLU A 390 -14.58 -8.18 25.93
C GLU A 390 -13.49 -9.20 26.24
N GLU A 391 -12.57 -9.45 25.33
CA GLU A 391 -11.50 -10.46 25.44
C GLU A 391 -10.13 -9.88 25.81
N PHE A 392 -9.88 -8.62 25.49
CA PHE A 392 -8.59 -7.96 25.72
C PHE A 392 -8.76 -6.51 26.13
N ALA A 393 -7.69 -5.94 26.66
CA ALA A 393 -7.58 -4.52 26.90
C ALA A 393 -6.34 -3.95 26.22
N LEU A 394 -6.46 -2.69 25.78
CA LEU A 394 -5.35 -1.88 25.30
C LEU A 394 -4.78 -1.12 26.49
N VAL A 395 -3.51 -1.32 26.77
CA VAL A 395 -2.84 -0.69 27.91
C VAL A 395 -1.58 0.05 27.45
N VAL A 396 -1.23 1.06 28.21
CA VAL A 396 0.06 1.76 28.09
C VAL A 396 0.79 1.66 29.42
N PRO A 397 2.12 1.78 29.48
CA PRO A 397 2.84 1.88 30.75
C PRO A 397 2.25 2.99 31.62
N ALA A 398 2.14 2.78 32.91
CA ALA A 398 1.64 3.80 33.83
C ALA A 398 2.61 4.99 33.90
N ASP A 399 2.08 6.17 34.22
CA ASP A 399 2.89 7.38 34.37
C ASP A 399 3.96 7.23 35.45
N GLY A 400 5.18 7.67 35.14
CA GLY A 400 6.30 7.64 36.07
C GLY A 400 7.05 6.30 36.17
N VAL A 401 6.64 5.30 35.40
CA VAL A 401 7.35 4.01 35.31
C VAL A 401 8.61 4.16 34.44
N SER A 402 9.75 3.62 34.90
CA SER A 402 10.98 3.65 34.13
C SER A 402 10.90 2.74 32.90
N ASP A 403 11.66 3.05 31.85
CA ASP A 403 11.71 2.24 30.63
C ASP A 403 12.06 0.76 30.87
N SER A 404 12.78 0.44 31.92
CA SER A 404 13.16 -0.93 32.28
C SER A 404 12.01 -1.70 32.93
N GLU A 405 11.11 -1.01 33.60
CA GLU A 405 9.94 -1.57 34.30
C GLU A 405 8.68 -1.49 33.47
N ALA A 406 8.69 -0.71 32.38
CA ALA A 406 7.57 -0.56 31.48
C ALA A 406 7.23 -1.89 30.78
N LEU A 407 5.92 -2.15 30.59
CA LEU A 407 5.44 -3.22 29.73
C LEU A 407 5.84 -2.94 28.28
N ARG A 408 6.32 -3.97 27.57
CA ARG A 408 6.73 -3.86 26.17
C ARG A 408 6.02 -4.91 25.31
N ALA A 409 5.90 -4.60 24.04
CA ALA A 409 5.49 -5.60 23.05
C ALA A 409 6.53 -6.72 22.99
N GLY A 410 6.07 -7.97 23.06
CA GLY A 410 6.93 -9.16 23.14
C GLY A 410 7.10 -9.71 24.56
N ASP A 411 6.64 -9.01 25.60
CA ASP A 411 6.65 -9.53 26.96
C ASP A 411 5.67 -10.71 27.10
N GLN A 412 6.06 -11.73 27.86
CA GLN A 412 5.21 -12.88 28.16
C GLN A 412 4.33 -12.58 29.36
N ILE A 413 3.05 -12.35 29.11
CA ILE A 413 2.05 -12.08 30.15
C ILE A 413 1.64 -13.40 30.80
N ILE A 414 1.57 -13.40 32.12
CA ILE A 414 1.18 -14.56 32.90
C ILE A 414 -0.32 -14.50 33.19
N LEU A 415 -1.07 -15.46 32.67
CA LEU A 415 -2.43 -15.73 33.06
C LEU A 415 -2.39 -16.75 34.18
N SER A 416 -2.89 -16.41 35.34
CA SER A 416 -2.88 -17.29 36.52
C SER A 416 -4.26 -17.35 37.17
N SER A 417 -4.66 -18.54 37.53
CA SER A 417 -5.82 -18.78 38.41
C SER A 417 -5.49 -18.62 39.90
N VAL A 418 -4.21 -18.41 40.22
CA VAL A 418 -3.71 -18.23 41.61
C VAL A 418 -3.20 -16.80 41.74
N GLU A 419 -3.31 -16.25 42.94
CA GLU A 419 -2.80 -14.93 43.26
C GLU A 419 -1.27 -14.91 43.10
N LEU A 420 -0.78 -14.00 42.25
CA LEU A 420 0.64 -13.80 41.98
C LEU A 420 1.16 -12.64 42.85
N THR A 421 2.38 -12.78 43.32
CA THR A 421 3.13 -11.70 43.96
C THR A 421 4.35 -11.36 43.15
N ASP A 422 4.77 -10.11 43.20
CA ASP A 422 5.97 -9.65 42.54
C ASP A 422 7.22 -10.42 43.00
N GLY A 423 8.08 -10.85 42.09
CA GLY A 423 9.24 -11.69 42.35
C GLY A 423 8.93 -13.18 42.55
N ALA A 424 7.66 -13.63 42.46
CA ALA A 424 7.33 -15.04 42.58
C ALA A 424 8.03 -15.89 41.51
N VAL A 425 8.68 -17.00 41.97
CA VAL A 425 9.37 -17.91 41.05
C VAL A 425 8.34 -18.80 40.33
N ILE A 426 8.31 -18.72 39.04
CA ILE A 426 7.47 -19.55 38.16
C ILE A 426 8.32 -20.73 37.72
N LEU A 427 8.09 -21.90 38.27
CA LEU A 427 8.77 -23.12 37.84
C LEU A 427 8.04 -23.68 36.63
N ASP A 428 8.73 -23.64 35.49
CA ASP A 428 8.30 -24.36 34.30
C ASP A 428 8.40 -25.86 34.58
N SER A 429 7.29 -26.61 34.49
CA SER A 429 7.20 -28.02 34.89
C SER A 429 7.37 -28.93 33.68
#